data_0a26ed7ff56152f09c7cb266df8af87a
#
_entry.id   0a26ed7ff56152f09c7cb266df8af87a
#
_cell.length_a   1.000
_cell.length_b   1.000
_cell.length_c   1.000
_cell.angle_alpha   90.00
_cell.angle_beta   90.00
_cell.angle_gamma   90.00
#
_symmetry.space_group_name_H-M   'P 1'
#
loop_
_entity.id
_entity.type
_entity.pdbx_description
1 polymer ?
#
loop_
_entity_poly.entity_id
_entity_poly.type
_entity_poly.pdbx_seq_one_letter_code
_entity_poly.pdbx_strand_id
1 'polypeptide(L)'
;MTGVEPERQKVIVKGGQLKDDTDLSSLNIKPNHSFMMIGTPSSDTPKAPIEKPVFLEDMTDAERAKQKGAIPSGLQNLGNTCYMNSTLQTLRFVPELQEELMRYTSPGRSGSDAATSLLSSFARDLGLGGGEDREDLTGALRDLYKQMGSTLEGFPPIMFLQTLRTAFPQFAQTREGRYEQQDAEECWSQIVTKLRQSLKIKDSTDANAATISFVDKYLAGMTTSTLKCDEETPAEPPVESTDTFLKLDCHISSTTNFMRDGILTGLTEKIDKQSPSLGRDATYTKTTRVTRLPKYLTVCHWPSGEIRA
;
A
#
# COMPACT_ATOMS: atom_id res chain seq x y z
N MET A 1 43.52 4.52 -19.04
CA MET A 1 43.60 5.41 -17.85
C MET A 1 42.31 5.24 -17.07
N THR A 2 42.39 5.19 -15.75
CA THR A 2 41.28 4.75 -14.87
C THR A 2 40.29 5.85 -14.50
N GLY A 3 40.62 7.12 -14.79
CA GLY A 3 39.77 8.28 -14.42
C GLY A 3 39.73 8.58 -12.91
N VAL A 4 40.48 7.84 -12.10
CA VAL A 4 40.57 8.04 -10.65
C VAL A 4 41.77 8.93 -10.37
N GLU A 5 41.61 9.97 -9.55
CA GLU A 5 42.68 10.84 -9.10
C GLU A 5 43.73 10.06 -8.28
N PRO A 6 45.06 10.35 -8.40
CA PRO A 6 46.11 9.62 -7.72
C PRO A 6 45.90 9.47 -6.20
N GLU A 7 45.43 10.53 -5.55
CA GLU A 7 45.17 10.58 -4.10
C GLU A 7 44.06 9.64 -3.64
N ARG A 8 43.19 9.23 -4.59
CA ARG A 8 42.04 8.33 -4.35
C ARG A 8 42.31 6.90 -4.81
N GLN A 9 43.46 6.63 -5.41
CA GLN A 9 43.83 5.30 -5.85
C GLN A 9 44.40 4.50 -4.68
N LYS A 10 43.85 3.31 -4.44
CA LYS A 10 44.44 2.32 -3.54
C LYS A 10 44.83 1.11 -4.38
N VAL A 11 46.09 0.89 -4.53
CA VAL A 11 46.64 -0.25 -5.27
C VAL A 11 46.94 -1.38 -4.29
N ILE A 12 46.41 -2.56 -4.58
CA ILE A 12 46.61 -3.77 -3.76
C ILE A 12 47.51 -4.72 -4.48
N VAL A 13 48.56 -5.16 -3.80
CA VAL A 13 49.55 -6.12 -4.28
C VAL A 13 49.70 -7.24 -3.25
N LYS A 14 49.55 -8.50 -3.68
CA LYS A 14 49.70 -9.69 -2.81
C LYS A 14 48.92 -9.61 -1.49
N GLY A 15 47.73 -8.97 -1.51
CA GLY A 15 46.87 -8.84 -0.34
C GLY A 15 47.20 -7.66 0.59
N GLY A 16 48.19 -6.85 0.26
CA GLY A 16 48.53 -5.62 1.00
C GLY A 16 48.34 -4.36 0.16
N GLN A 17 48.00 -3.22 0.81
CA GLN A 17 47.92 -1.92 0.15
C GLN A 17 49.34 -1.39 -0.13
N LEU A 18 49.61 -1.04 -1.39
CA LEU A 18 50.84 -0.39 -1.78
C LEU A 18 50.82 1.06 -1.30
N LYS A 19 51.85 1.49 -0.58
CA LYS A 19 52.06 2.89 -0.19
C LYS A 19 53.00 3.56 -1.20
N ASP A 20 52.89 4.89 -1.34
CA ASP A 20 53.63 5.69 -2.32
C ASP A 20 55.16 5.62 -2.13
N ASP A 21 55.60 5.39 -0.89
CA ASP A 21 57.00 5.25 -0.49
C ASP A 21 57.54 3.81 -0.58
N THR A 22 56.75 2.87 -1.08
CA THR A 22 57.15 1.45 -1.12
C THR A 22 58.12 1.19 -2.28
N ASP A 23 59.27 0.62 -1.96
CA ASP A 23 60.22 0.16 -2.98
C ASP A 23 59.64 -1.04 -3.73
N LEU A 24 59.31 -0.82 -5.01
CA LEU A 24 58.73 -1.84 -5.88
C LEU A 24 59.69 -3.02 -6.15
N SER A 25 60.99 -2.81 -6.07
CA SER A 25 61.99 -3.86 -6.22
C SER A 25 61.92 -4.91 -5.10
N SER A 26 61.48 -4.52 -3.91
CA SER A 26 61.33 -5.41 -2.76
C SER A 26 60.16 -6.39 -2.88
N LEU A 27 59.18 -6.09 -3.73
CA LEU A 27 57.94 -6.84 -3.86
C LEU A 27 58.02 -8.09 -4.73
N ASN A 28 59.15 -8.34 -5.39
CA ASN A 28 59.37 -9.51 -6.21
C ASN A 28 58.24 -9.77 -7.22
N ILE A 29 57.87 -8.73 -7.97
CA ILE A 29 56.72 -8.72 -8.91
C ILE A 29 57.19 -9.40 -10.22
N LYS A 30 56.43 -10.39 -10.69
CA LYS A 30 56.71 -11.08 -11.95
C LYS A 30 56.25 -10.23 -13.15
N PRO A 31 56.86 -10.36 -14.33
CA PRO A 31 56.34 -9.76 -15.55
C PRO A 31 54.86 -10.15 -15.77
N ASN A 32 54.03 -9.22 -16.21
CA ASN A 32 52.58 -9.39 -16.39
C ASN A 32 51.77 -9.63 -15.11
N HIS A 33 52.23 -9.17 -13.95
CA HIS A 33 51.44 -9.23 -12.72
C HIS A 33 50.29 -8.24 -12.77
N SER A 34 49.06 -8.73 -12.47
CA SER A 34 47.88 -7.90 -12.40
C SER A 34 47.74 -7.26 -11.02
N PHE A 35 47.55 -5.94 -10.98
CA PHE A 35 47.30 -5.19 -9.78
C PHE A 35 45.77 -4.93 -9.64
N MET A 36 45.27 -5.03 -8.44
CA MET A 36 43.92 -4.56 -8.14
C MET A 36 44.00 -3.10 -7.69
N MET A 37 43.26 -2.22 -8.37
CA MET A 37 43.13 -0.83 -7.97
C MET A 37 41.72 -0.57 -7.53
N ILE A 38 41.55 0.04 -6.36
CA ILE A 38 40.30 0.49 -5.81
C ILE A 38 40.29 2.02 -5.79
N GLY A 39 39.25 2.63 -6.32
CA GLY A 39 39.07 4.07 -6.33
C GLY A 39 37.83 4.45 -7.11
N THR A 40 37.24 5.58 -6.77
CA THR A 40 36.05 6.11 -7.45
C THR A 40 36.45 7.21 -8.41
N PRO A 41 36.08 7.13 -9.72
CA PRO A 41 36.34 8.20 -10.68
C PRO A 41 35.77 9.53 -10.23
N SER A 42 36.43 10.63 -10.51
CA SER A 42 35.98 11.97 -10.13
C SER A 42 34.60 12.34 -10.72
N SER A 43 34.26 11.76 -11.88
CA SER A 43 32.96 11.93 -12.53
C SER A 43 31.81 11.29 -11.77
N ASP A 44 32.07 10.27 -10.95
CA ASP A 44 31.06 9.49 -10.24
C ASP A 44 30.97 9.85 -8.75
N THR A 45 31.73 10.85 -8.30
CA THR A 45 31.58 11.34 -6.92
C THR A 45 30.30 12.13 -6.79
N PRO A 46 29.39 11.74 -5.88
CA PRO A 46 28.23 12.56 -5.58
C PRO A 46 28.69 13.95 -5.14
N LYS A 47 28.24 14.98 -5.85
CA LYS A 47 28.48 16.36 -5.40
C LYS A 47 27.68 16.59 -4.13
N ALA A 48 28.29 17.24 -3.15
CA ALA A 48 27.54 17.70 -1.97
C ALA A 48 26.37 18.56 -2.42
N PRO A 49 25.17 18.44 -1.80
CA PRO A 49 24.05 19.31 -2.09
C PRO A 49 24.50 20.76 -1.98
N ILE A 50 24.11 21.59 -2.95
CA ILE A 50 24.42 23.03 -2.97
C ILE A 50 23.84 23.73 -1.74
N GLU A 51 22.68 23.26 -1.30
CA GLU A 51 22.03 23.66 -0.04
C GLU A 51 22.03 22.47 0.91
N LYS A 52 22.38 22.70 2.17
CA LYS A 52 22.29 21.65 3.20
C LYS A 52 20.82 21.28 3.37
N PRO A 53 20.46 19.98 3.30
CA PRO A 53 19.08 19.58 3.63
C PRO A 53 18.79 20.01 5.07
N VAL A 54 17.73 20.81 5.24
CA VAL A 54 17.25 21.21 6.57
C VAL A 54 16.26 20.12 7.01
N PHE A 55 16.59 19.45 8.09
CA PHE A 55 15.68 18.44 8.66
C PHE A 55 14.55 19.12 9.43
N LEU A 56 13.44 18.40 9.57
CA LEU A 56 12.25 18.93 10.24
C LEU A 56 12.51 19.32 11.69
N GLU A 57 13.41 18.58 12.34
CA GLU A 57 13.84 18.82 13.72
C GLU A 57 14.62 20.12 13.87
N ASP A 58 15.33 20.54 12.82
CA ASP A 58 16.17 21.76 12.81
C ASP A 58 15.39 23.01 12.39
N MET A 59 14.12 22.87 11.97
CA MET A 59 13.28 23.98 11.54
C MET A 59 12.65 24.69 12.72
N THR A 60 12.57 26.01 12.63
CA THR A 60 11.79 26.82 13.57
C THR A 60 10.28 26.60 13.36
N ASP A 61 9.46 26.87 14.39
CA ASP A 61 7.99 26.74 14.29
C ASP A 61 7.39 27.60 13.18
N ALA A 62 7.99 28.76 12.88
CA ALA A 62 7.58 29.63 11.79
C ALA A 62 7.87 29.03 10.40
N GLU A 63 8.99 28.32 10.24
CA GLU A 63 9.34 27.60 9.00
C GLU A 63 8.48 26.36 8.82
N ARG A 64 8.20 25.62 9.90
CA ARG A 64 7.25 24.49 9.89
C ARG A 64 5.85 24.95 9.49
N ALA A 65 5.40 26.11 9.99
CA ALA A 65 4.10 26.65 9.64
C ALA A 65 3.97 27.03 8.16
N LYS A 66 5.06 27.45 7.50
CA LYS A 66 5.09 27.73 6.05
C LYS A 66 4.98 26.44 5.20
N GLN A 67 5.44 25.32 5.72
CA GLN A 67 5.35 24.01 5.07
C GLN A 67 4.04 23.28 5.41
N LYS A 68 3.10 23.93 6.06
CA LYS A 68 1.80 23.38 6.43
C LYS A 68 1.11 22.79 5.20
N GLY A 69 0.83 21.49 5.24
CA GLY A 69 0.25 20.75 4.12
C GLY A 69 1.25 20.06 3.18
N ALA A 70 2.53 20.51 3.14
CA ALA A 70 3.58 19.83 2.36
C ALA A 70 4.09 18.54 3.03
N ILE A 71 4.03 18.48 4.37
CA ILE A 71 4.42 17.31 5.15
C ILE A 71 3.16 16.66 5.71
N PRO A 72 2.89 15.40 5.37
CA PRO A 72 1.71 14.71 5.89
C PRO A 72 1.84 14.53 7.41
N SER A 73 0.81 14.95 8.16
CA SER A 73 0.73 14.67 9.59
C SER A 73 0.62 13.16 9.85
N GLY A 74 1.22 12.69 10.94
CA GLY A 74 1.08 11.33 11.42
C GLY A 74 -0.29 11.08 12.06
N LEU A 75 -0.59 9.80 12.36
CA LEU A 75 -1.73 9.39 13.18
C LEU A 75 -1.23 8.84 14.51
N GLN A 76 -1.84 9.30 15.61
CA GLN A 76 -1.53 8.78 16.94
C GLN A 76 -2.05 7.36 17.09
N ASN A 77 -1.27 6.51 17.77
CA ASN A 77 -1.73 5.18 18.15
C ASN A 77 -2.58 5.28 19.43
N LEU A 78 -3.85 4.91 19.31
CA LEU A 78 -4.82 4.94 20.43
C LEU A 78 -4.91 3.61 21.19
N GLY A 79 -3.88 2.77 21.10
CA GLY A 79 -3.83 1.43 21.64
C GLY A 79 -4.24 0.37 20.62
N ASN A 80 -3.25 -0.39 20.12
CA ASN A 80 -3.41 -1.44 19.09
C ASN A 80 -4.10 -0.98 17.79
N THR A 81 -4.01 0.31 17.41
CA THR A 81 -4.63 0.87 16.20
C THR A 81 -3.67 1.02 15.02
N CYS A 82 -2.49 0.41 15.06
CA CYS A 82 -1.49 0.50 13.99
C CYS A 82 -2.00 -0.07 12.67
N TYR A 83 -2.82 -1.14 12.69
CA TYR A 83 -3.47 -1.72 11.52
C TYR A 83 -4.31 -0.69 10.75
N MET A 84 -5.12 0.09 11.47
CA MET A 84 -5.94 1.15 10.92
C MET A 84 -5.08 2.34 10.46
N ASN A 85 -4.12 2.77 11.28
CA ASN A 85 -3.28 3.91 10.97
C ASN A 85 -2.47 3.69 9.68
N SER A 86 -1.89 2.50 9.49
CA SER A 86 -1.15 2.16 8.27
C SER A 86 -2.04 2.16 7.04
N THR A 87 -3.24 1.59 7.14
CA THR A 87 -4.24 1.58 6.07
C THR A 87 -4.65 3.01 5.68
N LEU A 88 -4.97 3.85 6.67
CA LEU A 88 -5.37 5.24 6.42
C LEU A 88 -4.26 6.06 5.79
N GLN A 89 -3.03 5.92 6.26
CA GLN A 89 -1.89 6.61 5.66
C GLN A 89 -1.64 6.16 4.22
N THR A 90 -1.76 4.87 3.92
CA THR A 90 -1.62 4.34 2.55
C THR A 90 -2.69 4.93 1.62
N LEU A 91 -3.95 4.92 2.03
CA LEU A 91 -5.06 5.48 1.23
C LEU A 91 -4.94 7.00 1.05
N ARG A 92 -4.34 7.71 2.00
CA ARG A 92 -4.12 9.15 1.92
C ARG A 92 -3.21 9.55 0.75
N PHE A 93 -2.31 8.69 0.32
CA PHE A 93 -1.42 8.96 -0.80
C PHE A 93 -2.06 8.75 -2.19
N VAL A 94 -3.36 8.45 -2.25
CA VAL A 94 -4.13 8.39 -3.49
C VAL A 94 -4.78 9.76 -3.75
N PRO A 95 -4.23 10.61 -4.65
CA PRO A 95 -4.68 11.99 -4.82
C PRO A 95 -6.14 12.08 -5.26
N GLU A 96 -6.59 11.21 -6.17
CA GLU A 96 -7.97 11.20 -6.65
C GLU A 96 -8.95 10.83 -5.52
N LEU A 97 -8.52 9.97 -4.58
CA LEU A 97 -9.34 9.67 -3.41
C LEU A 97 -9.54 10.91 -2.54
N GLN A 98 -8.49 11.69 -2.34
CA GLN A 98 -8.56 12.94 -1.60
C GLN A 98 -9.55 13.92 -2.27
N GLU A 99 -9.44 14.12 -3.57
CA GLU A 99 -10.30 15.01 -4.33
C GLU A 99 -11.78 14.59 -4.25
N GLU A 100 -12.06 13.30 -4.47
CA GLU A 100 -13.44 12.80 -4.45
C GLU A 100 -14.03 12.75 -3.04
N LEU A 101 -13.24 12.49 -2.02
CA LEU A 101 -13.69 12.61 -0.62
C LEU A 101 -14.08 14.05 -0.28
N MET A 102 -13.35 15.06 -0.75
CA MET A 102 -13.72 16.48 -0.50
C MET A 102 -15.04 16.87 -1.19
N ARG A 103 -15.41 16.19 -2.29
CA ARG A 103 -16.70 16.37 -2.98
C ARG A 103 -17.81 15.54 -2.38
N TYR A 104 -17.48 14.52 -1.58
CA TYR A 104 -18.47 13.61 -1.00
C TYR A 104 -19.38 14.33 0.00
N THR A 105 -20.68 14.16 -0.18
CA THR A 105 -21.73 14.66 0.74
C THR A 105 -22.38 13.46 1.41
N SER A 106 -22.39 13.42 2.74
CA SER A 106 -23.03 12.36 3.51
C SER A 106 -24.53 12.28 3.22
N PRO A 107 -25.09 11.07 3.04
CA PRO A 107 -26.54 10.88 2.96
C PRO A 107 -27.21 11.45 4.22
N GLY A 108 -28.28 12.20 4.07
CA GLY A 108 -28.96 12.88 5.20
C GLY A 108 -28.59 14.36 5.40
N ARG A 109 -27.53 14.85 4.76
CA ARG A 109 -27.13 16.28 4.83
C ARG A 109 -27.71 17.15 3.70
N SER A 110 -28.48 16.56 2.81
CA SER A 110 -29.12 17.29 1.70
C SER A 110 -30.33 18.05 2.21
N GLY A 111 -30.15 19.34 2.53
CA GLY A 111 -31.24 20.26 2.75
C GLY A 111 -31.43 20.87 4.15
N SER A 112 -30.43 20.78 5.03
CA SER A 112 -30.52 21.47 6.34
C SER A 112 -29.87 22.85 6.29
N ASP A 113 -30.57 23.87 6.77
CA ASP A 113 -30.07 25.22 6.96
C ASP A 113 -28.81 25.26 7.82
N ALA A 114 -27.98 26.30 7.65
CA ALA A 114 -26.69 26.45 8.32
C ALA A 114 -26.76 26.28 9.86
N ALA A 115 -27.91 26.67 10.47
CA ALA A 115 -28.15 26.50 11.90
C ALA A 115 -28.32 25.02 12.30
N THR A 116 -29.00 24.21 11.48
CA THR A 116 -29.18 22.78 11.72
C THR A 116 -27.83 22.03 11.51
N SER A 117 -27.00 22.51 10.60
CA SER A 117 -25.63 21.99 10.38
C SER A 117 -24.71 22.23 11.58
N LEU A 118 -24.80 23.39 12.24
CA LEU A 118 -24.04 23.71 13.46
C LEU A 118 -24.53 22.88 14.65
N LEU A 119 -25.85 22.73 14.83
CA LEU A 119 -26.43 21.91 15.88
C LEU A 119 -26.10 20.42 15.72
N SER A 120 -26.11 19.90 14.49
CA SER A 120 -25.74 18.51 14.21
C SER A 120 -24.24 18.25 14.39
N SER A 121 -23.36 19.24 14.11
CA SER A 121 -21.92 19.12 14.41
C SER A 121 -21.67 19.14 15.92
N PHE A 122 -22.37 20.00 16.66
CA PHE A 122 -22.26 20.09 18.12
C PHE A 122 -22.84 18.84 18.81
N ALA A 123 -23.97 18.32 18.33
CA ALA A 123 -24.56 17.06 18.81
C ALA A 123 -23.65 15.86 18.53
N ARG A 124 -22.90 15.89 17.43
CA ARG A 124 -21.88 14.88 17.07
C ARG A 124 -20.69 14.94 18.02
N ASP A 125 -20.17 16.11 18.33
CA ASP A 125 -19.07 16.32 19.29
C ASP A 125 -19.46 15.85 20.71
N LEU A 126 -20.75 15.94 21.05
CA LEU A 126 -21.30 15.43 22.30
C LEU A 126 -21.73 13.94 22.24
N GLY A 127 -21.56 13.26 21.10
CA GLY A 127 -21.95 11.85 20.95
C GLY A 127 -23.45 11.61 20.84
N LEU A 128 -24.26 12.66 20.61
CA LEU A 128 -25.74 12.64 20.53
C LEU A 128 -26.25 12.57 19.07
N GLY A 129 -25.36 12.36 18.08
CA GLY A 129 -25.72 12.23 16.66
C GLY A 129 -26.58 10.98 16.40
N GLY A 130 -27.59 11.12 15.52
CA GLY A 130 -28.50 10.03 15.13
C GLY A 130 -27.79 8.83 14.48
N GLY A 131 -28.41 7.65 14.53
CA GLY A 131 -27.79 6.37 14.16
C GLY A 131 -27.22 6.29 12.74
N GLU A 132 -27.82 6.95 11.74
CA GLU A 132 -27.36 6.90 10.34
C GLU A 132 -26.04 7.64 10.12
N ASP A 133 -25.78 8.74 10.84
CA ASP A 133 -24.51 9.49 10.77
C ASP A 133 -23.32 8.72 11.40
N ARG A 134 -23.59 7.76 12.29
CA ARG A 134 -22.55 6.96 12.96
C ARG A 134 -21.98 5.86 12.06
N GLU A 135 -22.66 5.52 10.99
CA GLU A 135 -22.24 4.47 10.04
C GLU A 135 -21.56 5.02 8.76
N ASP A 136 -21.56 6.36 8.57
CA ASP A 136 -20.91 6.97 7.40
C ASP A 136 -19.40 7.01 7.53
N LEU A 137 -18.77 5.87 7.25
CA LEU A 137 -17.32 5.72 7.28
C LEU A 137 -16.63 6.60 6.21
N THR A 138 -17.28 6.84 5.08
CA THR A 138 -16.72 7.67 3.98
C THR A 138 -16.68 9.13 4.39
N GLY A 139 -17.73 9.63 5.04
CA GLY A 139 -17.74 10.97 5.62
C GLY A 139 -16.72 11.13 6.74
N ALA A 140 -16.60 10.12 7.62
CA ALA A 140 -15.59 10.11 8.67
C ALA A 140 -14.15 10.13 8.11
N LEU A 141 -13.89 9.41 7.00
CA LEU A 141 -12.60 9.42 6.31
C LEU A 141 -12.28 10.79 5.70
N ARG A 142 -13.27 11.42 5.04
CA ARG A 142 -13.16 12.78 4.52
C ARG A 142 -12.76 13.76 5.63
N ASP A 143 -13.51 13.73 6.74
CA ASP A 143 -13.33 14.67 7.84
C ASP A 143 -11.98 14.46 8.54
N LEU A 144 -11.53 13.21 8.68
CA LEU A 144 -10.20 12.87 9.17
C LEU A 144 -9.11 13.48 8.28
N TYR A 145 -9.15 13.26 6.96
CA TYR A 145 -8.12 13.78 6.05
C TYR A 145 -8.12 15.31 5.97
N LYS A 146 -9.28 15.94 6.05
CA LYS A 146 -9.40 17.39 6.15
C LYS A 146 -8.71 17.94 7.40
N GLN A 147 -8.92 17.31 8.56
CA GLN A 147 -8.31 17.70 9.82
C GLN A 147 -6.79 17.44 9.81
N MET A 148 -6.35 16.29 9.31
CA MET A 148 -4.92 15.99 9.14
C MET A 148 -4.21 16.99 8.23
N GLY A 149 -4.87 17.53 7.21
CA GLY A 149 -4.32 18.58 6.35
C GLY A 149 -4.12 19.94 7.04
N SER A 150 -4.76 20.15 8.20
CA SER A 150 -4.67 21.39 8.96
C SER A 150 -3.60 21.38 10.07
N THR A 151 -2.97 20.26 10.36
CA THR A 151 -1.95 20.09 11.42
C THR A 151 -0.68 19.46 10.89
N LEU A 152 0.45 19.76 11.53
CA LEU A 152 1.75 19.10 11.31
C LEU A 152 2.04 18.04 12.37
N GLU A 153 1.34 18.10 13.50
CA GLU A 153 1.50 17.15 14.59
C GLU A 153 0.70 15.87 14.34
N GLY A 154 1.03 14.84 15.10
CA GLY A 154 0.29 13.58 15.06
C GLY A 154 -1.17 13.79 15.48
N PHE A 155 -2.12 13.41 14.62
CA PHE A 155 -3.55 13.58 14.83
C PHE A 155 -4.19 12.33 15.47
N PRO A 156 -5.00 12.46 16.53
CA PRO A 156 -5.71 11.33 17.13
C PRO A 156 -6.97 10.99 16.31
N PRO A 157 -7.04 9.80 15.64
CA PRO A 157 -8.16 9.43 14.76
C PRO A 157 -9.35 8.87 15.54
N ILE A 158 -9.78 9.51 16.64
CA ILE A 158 -10.79 9.00 17.57
C ILE A 158 -12.14 8.80 16.88
N MET A 159 -12.63 9.82 16.16
CA MET A 159 -13.94 9.79 15.52
C MET A 159 -14.00 8.73 14.42
N PHE A 160 -12.95 8.62 13.60
CA PHE A 160 -12.87 7.58 12.59
C PHE A 160 -12.85 6.19 13.21
N LEU A 161 -12.06 5.99 14.26
CA LEU A 161 -11.99 4.70 14.98
C LEU A 161 -13.34 4.29 15.56
N GLN A 162 -14.09 5.23 16.14
CA GLN A 162 -15.44 4.95 16.65
C GLN A 162 -16.39 4.55 15.53
N THR A 163 -16.38 5.29 14.41
CA THR A 163 -17.19 4.97 13.24
C THR A 163 -16.84 3.61 12.66
N LEU A 164 -15.51 3.29 12.55
CA LEU A 164 -15.04 2.00 12.08
C LEU A 164 -15.54 0.85 12.96
N ARG A 165 -15.45 0.99 14.29
CA ARG A 165 -15.93 -0.02 15.25
C ARG A 165 -17.43 -0.19 15.27
N THR A 166 -18.18 0.89 15.02
CA THR A 166 -19.64 0.83 14.91
C THR A 166 -20.06 0.12 13.62
N ALA A 167 -19.43 0.46 12.50
CA ALA A 167 -19.71 -0.15 11.20
C ALA A 167 -19.26 -1.62 11.12
N PHE A 168 -18.21 -1.97 11.84
CA PHE A 168 -17.56 -3.28 11.81
C PHE A 168 -17.19 -3.75 13.23
N PRO A 169 -18.09 -4.46 13.92
CA PRO A 169 -17.92 -4.87 15.32
C PRO A 169 -16.67 -5.74 15.56
N GLN A 170 -16.13 -6.44 14.54
CA GLN A 170 -14.91 -7.22 14.66
C GLN A 170 -13.69 -6.37 15.08
N PHE A 171 -13.65 -5.07 14.75
CA PHE A 171 -12.61 -4.15 15.19
C PHE A 171 -12.83 -3.60 16.61
N ALA A 172 -13.93 -3.98 17.24
CA ALA A 172 -14.26 -3.62 18.62
C ALA A 172 -13.99 -4.75 19.64
N GLN A 173 -13.40 -5.85 19.22
CA GLN A 173 -13.07 -6.97 20.10
C GLN A 173 -12.09 -6.54 21.20
N THR A 174 -12.37 -7.00 22.42
CA THR A 174 -11.56 -6.68 23.60
C THR A 174 -11.14 -7.96 24.31
N ARG A 175 -9.91 -7.95 24.80
CA ARG A 175 -9.37 -8.99 25.67
C ARG A 175 -8.78 -8.33 26.90
N GLU A 176 -9.15 -8.82 28.09
CA GLU A 176 -8.70 -8.26 29.36
C GLU A 176 -8.94 -6.74 29.50
N GLY A 177 -10.06 -6.24 28.96
CA GLY A 177 -10.41 -4.81 29.00
C GLY A 177 -9.63 -3.90 28.04
N ARG A 178 -8.81 -4.49 27.14
CA ARG A 178 -8.08 -3.76 26.10
C ARG A 178 -8.54 -4.20 24.72
N TYR A 179 -8.61 -3.27 23.78
CA TYR A 179 -8.88 -3.62 22.39
C TYR A 179 -7.76 -4.46 21.80
N GLU A 180 -8.13 -5.52 21.09
CA GLU A 180 -7.19 -6.41 20.43
C GLU A 180 -6.58 -5.76 19.19
N GLN A 181 -5.39 -6.22 18.83
CA GLN A 181 -4.79 -5.90 17.54
C GLN A 181 -5.56 -6.63 16.45
N GLN A 182 -5.75 -5.96 15.30
CA GLN A 182 -6.52 -6.47 14.17
C GLN A 182 -5.65 -6.53 12.92
N ASP A 183 -6.16 -7.20 11.89
CA ASP A 183 -5.49 -7.33 10.60
C ASP A 183 -5.64 -6.06 9.75
N ALA A 184 -4.52 -5.56 9.23
CA ALA A 184 -4.50 -4.37 8.38
C ALA A 184 -5.13 -4.62 7.00
N GLU A 185 -5.01 -5.84 6.47
CA GLU A 185 -5.63 -6.24 5.23
C GLU A 185 -7.15 -6.29 5.36
N GLU A 186 -7.65 -6.86 6.46
CA GLU A 186 -9.09 -6.87 6.74
C GLU A 186 -9.62 -5.45 6.87
N CYS A 187 -8.91 -4.58 7.60
CA CYS A 187 -9.28 -3.16 7.74
C CYS A 187 -9.33 -2.45 6.38
N TRP A 188 -8.32 -2.66 5.53
CA TRP A 188 -8.28 -2.12 4.18
C TRP A 188 -9.47 -2.62 3.34
N SER A 189 -9.73 -3.92 3.37
CA SER A 189 -10.82 -4.55 2.62
C SER A 189 -12.19 -3.98 3.01
N GLN A 190 -12.44 -3.79 4.30
CA GLN A 190 -13.70 -3.22 4.80
C GLN A 190 -13.86 -1.75 4.40
N ILE A 191 -12.79 -0.93 4.54
CA ILE A 191 -12.81 0.48 4.14
C ILE A 191 -13.08 0.59 2.63
N VAL A 192 -12.34 -0.17 1.80
CA VAL A 192 -12.48 -0.14 0.35
C VAL A 192 -13.86 -0.63 -0.09
N THR A 193 -14.44 -1.63 0.59
CA THR A 193 -15.81 -2.08 0.33
C THR A 193 -16.83 -0.98 0.60
N LYS A 194 -16.69 -0.23 1.69
CA LYS A 194 -17.56 0.93 1.98
C LYS A 194 -17.38 2.04 0.96
N LEU A 195 -16.14 2.37 0.59
CA LEU A 195 -15.87 3.35 -0.47
C LEU A 195 -16.48 2.92 -1.82
N ARG A 196 -16.43 1.62 -2.16
CA ARG A 196 -17.05 1.10 -3.38
C ARG A 196 -18.56 1.31 -3.42
N GLN A 197 -19.22 1.22 -2.26
CA GLN A 197 -20.67 1.41 -2.13
C GLN A 197 -21.06 2.89 -2.18
N SER A 198 -20.34 3.75 -1.44
CA SER A 198 -20.75 5.13 -1.17
C SER A 198 -20.10 6.17 -2.09
N LEU A 199 -18.83 5.98 -2.50
CA LEU A 199 -18.10 6.96 -3.30
C LEU A 199 -18.29 6.70 -4.80
N LYS A 200 -19.30 7.35 -5.37
CA LYS A 200 -19.66 7.25 -6.78
C LYS A 200 -19.16 8.47 -7.54
N ILE A 201 -18.53 8.23 -8.68
CA ILE A 201 -17.92 9.25 -9.53
C ILE A 201 -18.47 9.12 -10.96
N LYS A 202 -18.41 10.19 -11.74
CA LYS A 202 -18.70 10.13 -13.15
C LYS A 202 -17.50 9.55 -13.92
N ASP A 203 -17.75 8.68 -14.87
CA ASP A 203 -16.67 8.03 -15.65
C ASP A 203 -16.01 8.99 -16.65
N SER A 204 -16.72 9.98 -17.13
CA SER A 204 -16.19 11.02 -18.02
C SER A 204 -16.70 12.40 -17.64
N THR A 205 -16.16 13.43 -18.31
CA THR A 205 -16.59 14.83 -18.16
C THR A 205 -17.97 15.12 -18.77
N ASP A 206 -18.55 14.18 -19.50
CA ASP A 206 -19.87 14.34 -20.11
C ASP A 206 -20.99 14.28 -19.06
N ALA A 207 -21.97 15.15 -19.20
CA ALA A 207 -23.10 15.26 -18.26
C ALA A 207 -23.90 13.95 -18.16
N ASN A 208 -23.94 13.15 -19.21
CA ASN A 208 -24.64 11.86 -19.33
C ASN A 208 -23.76 10.64 -19.07
N ALA A 209 -22.52 10.83 -18.56
CA ALA A 209 -21.62 9.73 -18.28
C ALA A 209 -22.19 8.78 -17.22
N ALA A 210 -21.95 7.50 -17.39
CA ALA A 210 -22.30 6.49 -16.41
C ALA A 210 -21.59 6.77 -15.07
N THR A 211 -22.31 6.57 -13.99
CA THR A 211 -21.76 6.68 -12.63
C THR A 211 -21.14 5.35 -12.26
N ILE A 212 -19.86 5.36 -11.94
CA ILE A 212 -19.12 4.17 -11.46
C ILE A 212 -18.58 4.40 -10.06
N SER A 213 -18.19 3.32 -9.39
CA SER A 213 -17.51 3.45 -8.11
C SER A 213 -16.09 3.99 -8.30
N PHE A 214 -15.64 4.85 -7.38
CA PHE A 214 -14.23 5.25 -7.28
C PHE A 214 -13.30 4.03 -7.27
N VAL A 215 -13.66 3.01 -6.47
CA VAL A 215 -12.89 1.79 -6.32
C VAL A 215 -12.79 1.02 -7.65
N ASP A 216 -13.90 0.90 -8.39
CA ASP A 216 -13.91 0.20 -9.68
C ASP A 216 -13.06 0.91 -10.74
N LYS A 217 -12.94 2.23 -10.65
CA LYS A 217 -12.13 3.02 -11.58
C LYS A 217 -10.64 2.98 -11.29
N TYR A 218 -10.25 3.08 -10.01
CA TYR A 218 -8.87 3.34 -9.62
C TYR A 218 -8.17 2.16 -8.95
N LEU A 219 -8.92 1.30 -8.23
CA LEU A 219 -8.36 0.22 -7.40
C LEU A 219 -8.69 -1.18 -7.93
N ALA A 220 -9.68 -1.31 -8.84
CA ALA A 220 -10.07 -2.62 -9.35
C ALA A 220 -9.35 -2.98 -10.64
N GLY A 221 -8.75 -4.16 -10.66
CA GLY A 221 -8.22 -4.81 -11.84
C GLY A 221 -9.18 -5.91 -12.36
N MET A 222 -8.79 -6.58 -13.43
CA MET A 222 -9.50 -7.72 -14.00
C MET A 222 -8.56 -8.89 -14.21
N THR A 223 -9.08 -10.07 -13.95
CA THR A 223 -8.41 -11.35 -14.23
C THR A 223 -9.29 -12.22 -15.12
N THR A 224 -8.66 -13.02 -15.94
CA THR A 224 -9.30 -14.14 -16.64
C THR A 224 -8.70 -15.42 -16.14
N SER A 225 -9.54 -16.33 -15.65
CA SER A 225 -9.16 -17.63 -15.15
C SER A 225 -9.61 -18.71 -16.12
N THR A 226 -8.72 -19.63 -16.46
CA THR A 226 -9.00 -20.81 -17.27
C THR A 226 -8.91 -22.03 -16.37
N LEU A 227 -10.01 -22.76 -16.24
CA LEU A 227 -10.09 -24.02 -15.49
C LEU A 227 -10.05 -25.19 -16.46
N LYS A 228 -9.02 -26.02 -16.38
CA LYS A 228 -8.83 -27.18 -17.24
C LYS A 228 -8.72 -28.46 -16.40
N CYS A 229 -9.44 -29.53 -16.79
CA CYS A 229 -9.27 -30.84 -16.19
C CYS A 229 -7.88 -31.37 -16.54
N ASP A 230 -7.18 -31.95 -15.57
CA ASP A 230 -5.85 -32.53 -15.78
C ASP A 230 -5.95 -33.94 -16.39
N GLU A 231 -7.15 -34.55 -16.41
CA GLU A 231 -7.36 -35.89 -17.03
C GLU A 231 -7.65 -35.74 -18.53
N GLU A 232 -6.98 -36.58 -19.32
CA GLU A 232 -7.02 -36.49 -20.78
C GLU A 232 -8.27 -37.14 -21.38
N THR A 233 -8.89 -38.12 -20.69
CA THR A 233 -10.03 -38.87 -21.19
C THR A 233 -11.10 -39.11 -20.12
N PRO A 234 -12.36 -38.70 -20.38
CA PRO A 234 -12.84 -37.90 -21.50
C PRO A 234 -12.37 -36.46 -21.40
N ALA A 235 -11.96 -35.82 -22.51
CA ALA A 235 -11.52 -34.48 -22.55
C ALA A 235 -12.68 -33.51 -22.27
N GLU A 236 -12.58 -32.73 -21.19
CA GLU A 236 -13.51 -31.64 -20.90
C GLU A 236 -13.01 -30.34 -21.52
N PRO A 237 -13.89 -29.54 -22.15
CA PRO A 237 -13.49 -28.23 -22.64
C PRO A 237 -13.09 -27.33 -21.46
N PRO A 238 -12.02 -26.51 -21.59
CA PRO A 238 -11.65 -25.56 -20.55
C PRO A 238 -12.76 -24.53 -20.36
N VAL A 239 -13.00 -24.16 -19.10
CA VAL A 239 -13.97 -23.14 -18.72
C VAL A 239 -13.23 -21.86 -18.43
N GLU A 240 -13.63 -20.77 -19.09
CA GLU A 240 -13.08 -19.44 -18.86
C GLU A 240 -14.05 -18.59 -18.02
N SER A 241 -13.51 -17.86 -17.05
CA SER A 241 -14.23 -16.88 -16.27
C SER A 241 -13.42 -15.58 -16.17
N THR A 242 -14.13 -14.46 -16.12
CA THR A 242 -13.52 -13.15 -15.91
C THR A 242 -14.02 -12.56 -14.60
N ASP A 243 -13.08 -12.20 -13.72
CA ASP A 243 -13.37 -11.71 -12.39
C ASP A 243 -12.68 -10.36 -12.14
N THR A 244 -13.25 -9.57 -11.23
CA THR A 244 -12.65 -8.33 -10.76
C THR A 244 -11.89 -8.59 -9.48
N PHE A 245 -10.66 -8.09 -9.39
CA PHE A 245 -9.87 -8.14 -8.16
C PHE A 245 -9.57 -6.75 -7.62
N LEU A 246 -9.42 -6.62 -6.31
CA LEU A 246 -9.03 -5.40 -5.61
C LEU A 246 -7.61 -5.50 -5.03
N LYS A 247 -7.10 -6.71 -4.88
CA LYS A 247 -5.76 -7.02 -4.36
C LYS A 247 -5.21 -8.24 -5.09
N LEU A 248 -3.89 -8.33 -5.15
CA LEU A 248 -3.18 -9.56 -5.54
C LEU A 248 -2.45 -10.13 -4.33
N ASP A 249 -2.53 -11.44 -4.17
CA ASP A 249 -1.80 -12.13 -3.12
C ASP A 249 -0.38 -12.46 -3.59
N CYS A 250 0.60 -12.13 -2.76
CA CYS A 250 2.01 -12.43 -2.97
C CYS A 250 2.46 -13.44 -1.94
N HIS A 251 2.70 -14.67 -2.38
CA HIS A 251 3.16 -15.76 -1.51
C HIS A 251 4.64 -15.61 -1.21
N ILE A 252 4.98 -15.46 0.07
CA ILE A 252 6.36 -15.34 0.53
C ILE A 252 6.82 -16.69 1.07
N SER A 253 7.93 -17.20 0.52
CA SER A 253 8.62 -18.41 1.00
C SER A 253 10.11 -18.13 1.15
N SER A 254 10.86 -19.06 1.73
CA SER A 254 12.31 -18.98 1.81
C SER A 254 13.01 -18.90 0.43
N THR A 255 12.31 -19.28 -0.63
CA THR A 255 12.81 -19.28 -2.02
C THR A 255 12.28 -18.12 -2.86
N THR A 256 11.33 -17.34 -2.33
CA THR A 256 10.74 -16.19 -3.04
C THR A 256 11.62 -14.97 -2.89
N ASN A 257 12.38 -14.62 -3.94
CA ASN A 257 13.29 -13.49 -3.94
C ASN A 257 12.67 -12.20 -4.53
N PHE A 258 11.65 -12.33 -5.36
CA PHE A 258 11.01 -11.22 -6.05
C PHE A 258 9.50 -11.28 -5.86
N MET A 259 8.88 -10.13 -5.65
CA MET A 259 7.41 -9.98 -5.52
C MET A 259 6.67 -10.58 -6.73
N ARG A 260 7.22 -10.42 -7.94
CA ARG A 260 6.66 -11.01 -9.16
C ARG A 260 6.48 -12.52 -9.03
N ASP A 261 7.47 -13.22 -8.50
CA ASP A 261 7.46 -14.67 -8.41
C ASP A 261 6.45 -15.14 -7.35
N GLY A 262 6.34 -14.39 -6.24
CA GLY A 262 5.32 -14.64 -5.23
C GLY A 262 3.89 -14.46 -5.75
N ILE A 263 3.65 -13.45 -6.59
CA ILE A 263 2.34 -13.25 -7.24
C ILE A 263 2.06 -14.36 -8.24
N LEU A 264 3.03 -14.72 -9.10
CA LEU A 264 2.86 -15.76 -10.11
C LEU A 264 2.54 -17.13 -9.50
N THR A 265 3.10 -17.43 -8.33
CA THR A 265 2.78 -18.68 -7.59
C THR A 265 1.29 -18.77 -7.24
N GLY A 266 0.67 -17.65 -6.84
CA GLY A 266 -0.76 -17.60 -6.52
C GLY A 266 -1.70 -17.61 -7.73
N LEU A 267 -1.18 -17.40 -8.95
CA LEU A 267 -2.00 -17.37 -10.16
C LEU A 267 -2.23 -18.76 -10.80
N THR A 268 -1.62 -19.81 -10.27
CA THR A 268 -1.85 -21.18 -10.71
C THR A 268 -2.19 -22.04 -9.49
N GLU A 269 -3.35 -22.66 -9.52
CA GLU A 269 -3.90 -23.42 -8.40
C GLU A 269 -4.44 -24.76 -8.90
N LYS A 270 -4.25 -25.82 -8.12
CA LYS A 270 -4.89 -27.12 -8.35
C LYS A 270 -6.11 -27.24 -7.45
N ILE A 271 -7.24 -27.60 -8.05
CA ILE A 271 -8.53 -27.69 -7.37
C ILE A 271 -9.13 -29.06 -7.66
N ASP A 272 -9.51 -29.81 -6.61
CA ASP A 272 -10.27 -31.04 -6.75
C ASP A 272 -11.75 -30.68 -6.79
N LYS A 273 -12.41 -31.11 -7.87
CA LYS A 273 -13.82 -30.82 -8.14
C LYS A 273 -14.47 -32.07 -8.82
N GLN A 274 -15.76 -32.28 -8.53
CA GLN A 274 -16.54 -33.27 -9.21
C GLN A 274 -16.61 -32.97 -10.71
N SER A 275 -16.11 -33.91 -11.51
CA SER A 275 -16.15 -33.85 -12.97
C SER A 275 -17.51 -34.33 -13.46
N PRO A 276 -18.22 -33.54 -14.27
CA PRO A 276 -19.47 -33.95 -14.89
C PRO A 276 -19.31 -35.13 -15.85
N SER A 277 -18.17 -35.24 -16.52
CA SER A 277 -17.89 -36.28 -17.51
C SER A 277 -17.44 -37.59 -16.87
N LEU A 278 -16.72 -37.50 -15.72
CA LEU A 278 -16.21 -38.70 -15.04
C LEU A 278 -17.15 -39.23 -13.95
N GLY A 279 -18.08 -38.37 -13.45
CA GLY A 279 -18.96 -38.71 -12.34
C GLY A 279 -18.27 -38.90 -10.99
N ARG A 280 -17.00 -38.50 -10.90
CA ARG A 280 -16.15 -38.56 -9.70
C ARG A 280 -15.30 -37.28 -9.55
N ASP A 281 -14.68 -37.13 -8.41
CA ASP A 281 -13.72 -36.03 -8.20
C ASP A 281 -12.50 -36.22 -9.11
N ALA A 282 -12.09 -35.09 -9.73
CA ALA A 282 -10.94 -35.00 -10.60
C ALA A 282 -10.18 -33.71 -10.28
N THR A 283 -8.88 -33.74 -10.53
CA THR A 283 -8.01 -32.55 -10.33
C THR A 283 -8.08 -31.63 -11.55
N TYR A 284 -8.33 -30.36 -11.29
CA TYR A 284 -8.34 -29.30 -12.29
C TYR A 284 -7.22 -28.33 -12.01
N THR A 285 -6.56 -27.87 -13.06
CA THR A 285 -5.62 -26.76 -12.99
C THR A 285 -6.33 -25.47 -13.36
N LYS A 286 -6.42 -24.55 -12.41
CA LYS A 286 -6.90 -23.18 -12.61
C LYS A 286 -5.70 -22.28 -12.88
N THR A 287 -5.64 -21.67 -14.06
CA THR A 287 -4.63 -20.68 -14.42
C THR A 287 -5.29 -19.32 -14.56
N THR A 288 -4.85 -18.37 -13.75
CA THR A 288 -5.37 -17.00 -13.72
C THR A 288 -4.38 -16.06 -14.42
N ARG A 289 -4.87 -15.15 -15.24
CA ARG A 289 -4.08 -14.11 -15.90
C ARG A 289 -4.66 -12.74 -15.58
N VAL A 290 -3.80 -11.80 -15.22
CA VAL A 290 -4.20 -10.40 -15.07
C VAL A 290 -4.38 -9.81 -16.47
N THR A 291 -5.62 -9.40 -16.79
CA THR A 291 -5.99 -8.83 -18.10
C THR A 291 -6.06 -7.30 -18.06
N ARG A 292 -6.34 -6.72 -16.89
CA ARG A 292 -6.30 -5.29 -16.66
C ARG A 292 -5.75 -4.96 -15.28
N LEU A 293 -4.70 -4.15 -15.23
CA LEU A 293 -4.18 -3.61 -13.98
C LEU A 293 -4.98 -2.36 -13.56
N PRO A 294 -5.20 -2.17 -12.25
CA PRO A 294 -5.75 -0.92 -11.73
C PRO A 294 -4.70 0.20 -11.78
N LYS A 295 -5.12 1.45 -11.62
CA LYS A 295 -4.18 2.56 -11.46
C LYS A 295 -3.33 2.42 -10.19
N TYR A 296 -3.95 1.97 -9.10
CA TYR A 296 -3.29 1.69 -7.82
C TYR A 296 -3.48 0.22 -7.50
N LEU A 297 -2.41 -0.55 -7.57
CA LEU A 297 -2.40 -1.98 -7.29
C LEU A 297 -2.09 -2.21 -5.81
N THR A 298 -3.00 -2.91 -5.14
CA THR A 298 -2.77 -3.42 -3.78
C THR A 298 -2.20 -4.83 -3.86
N VAL A 299 -1.11 -5.07 -3.14
CA VAL A 299 -0.48 -6.38 -3.01
C VAL A 299 -0.46 -6.77 -1.54
N CYS A 300 -1.03 -7.93 -1.22
CA CYS A 300 -0.99 -8.51 0.12
C CYS A 300 0.10 -9.57 0.19
N HIS A 301 0.94 -9.51 1.21
CA HIS A 301 2.00 -10.49 1.44
C HIS A 301 1.51 -11.58 2.38
N TRP A 302 1.53 -12.82 1.92
CA TRP A 302 1.18 -14.01 2.70
C TRP A 302 2.39 -14.92 2.86
N PRO A 303 2.77 -15.30 4.09
CA PRO A 303 3.75 -16.35 4.29
C PRO A 303 3.19 -17.66 3.75
N SER A 304 3.91 -18.29 2.81
CA SER A 304 3.57 -19.60 2.28
C SER A 304 4.04 -20.67 3.27
N GLY A 305 3.09 -21.35 3.89
CA GLY A 305 3.33 -22.50 4.78
C GLY A 305 3.38 -22.13 6.27
N GLU A 306 2.48 -22.73 7.03
CA GLU A 306 2.57 -23.00 8.47
C GLU A 306 2.60 -21.81 9.46
N ILE A 307 1.78 -20.80 9.30
CA ILE A 307 1.29 -20.04 10.47
C ILE A 307 -0.22 -19.84 10.32
N ARG A 308 -0.96 -20.94 10.44
CA ARG A 308 -2.33 -20.89 10.97
C ARG A 308 -2.20 -21.35 12.42
N ALA A 309 -2.04 -20.42 13.34
CA ALA A 309 -2.26 -20.66 14.76
C ALA A 309 -3.73 -20.43 15.08
#